data_8b8bc51e3a245dfc072e7d8f9be63d71
#
_entry.id   8b8bc51e3a245dfc072e7d8f9be63d71
#
_cell.length_a   1.000
_cell.length_b   1.000
_cell.length_c   1.000
_cell.angle_alpha   90.00
_cell.angle_beta   90.00
_cell.angle_gamma   90.00
#
_symmetry.space_group_name_H-M   'P 1'
#
loop_
_entity.id
_entity.type
_entity.pdbx_description
1 polymer ?
#
loop_
_entity_poly.entity_id
_entity_poly.type
_entity_poly.pdbx_seq_one_letter_code
_entity_poly.pdbx_strand_id
1 'polypeptide(L)'
;MTSTLGIAVIGTGKMGADHVRRFGRTVGGARVVAVADPDGDRVKEVAGALDGASAHTDPAAAIAAPGVQAVLIASPGPAHEEAILRALERRLPVLCEKPLTPEPAGALRVMEAEQRLGRRLVQVGFMRRHDAEYERLKELLDAGGIGRPLFLHCRHRNASSPSFFTSDMLISDSVVHEVDAARWLLGQEITAVTVLSPRPASAAPEGLSDPRMVLLETSGGAVVDVEIFVNCGFGYQVQCEAVGETGTARIGDGHAMVVQAAGRWGGAIDQDYTVRFADAYDRQLRRWVAAAARGRVAGPDAWDGYAAAAVSEAGLAAARSGVRSVVELVERPALYR
;
A
#
# COMPACT_ATOMS: atom_id res chain seq x y z
N MET A 1 8.41 24.14 22.21
CA MET A 1 7.72 22.84 22.31
C MET A 1 7.03 22.61 20.97
N THR A 2 7.41 21.59 20.22
CA THR A 2 6.69 21.22 18.99
C THR A 2 5.30 20.75 19.39
N SER A 3 4.25 21.43 18.91
CA SER A 3 2.87 21.03 19.19
C SER A 3 2.62 19.61 18.62
N THR A 4 2.03 18.74 19.41
CA THR A 4 1.64 17.39 18.98
C THR A 4 0.57 17.47 17.88
N LEU A 5 0.79 16.85 16.74
CA LEU A 5 -0.13 16.86 15.59
C LEU A 5 -1.42 16.11 15.93
N GLY A 6 -2.57 16.76 15.80
CA GLY A 6 -3.88 16.14 15.99
C GLY A 6 -4.34 15.39 14.73
N ILE A 7 -4.63 14.10 14.86
CA ILE A 7 -5.00 13.22 13.75
C ILE A 7 -6.43 12.75 13.89
N ALA A 8 -7.21 12.83 12.81
CA ALA A 8 -8.44 12.06 12.66
C ALA A 8 -8.14 10.73 11.95
N VAL A 9 -8.65 9.61 12.45
CA VAL A 9 -8.57 8.29 11.82
C VAL A 9 -9.94 7.88 11.32
N ILE A 10 -10.05 7.64 10.00
CA ILE A 10 -11.28 7.26 9.31
C ILE A 10 -11.21 5.77 8.97
N GLY A 11 -12.11 4.99 9.54
CA GLY A 11 -12.08 3.52 9.52
C GLY A 11 -11.29 2.99 10.71
N THR A 12 -11.95 2.22 11.59
CA THR A 12 -11.36 1.59 12.78
C THR A 12 -11.35 0.06 12.69
N GLY A 13 -11.39 -0.47 11.46
CA GLY A 13 -11.17 -1.89 11.17
C GLY A 13 -9.71 -2.32 11.45
N LYS A 14 -9.30 -3.50 10.97
CA LYS A 14 -7.97 -4.09 11.25
C LYS A 14 -6.82 -3.09 11.08
N MET A 15 -6.75 -2.38 9.93
CA MET A 15 -5.66 -1.44 9.67
C MET A 15 -5.78 -0.14 10.46
N GLY A 16 -6.99 0.43 10.56
CA GLY A 16 -7.19 1.65 11.34
C GLY A 16 -6.86 1.46 12.81
N ALA A 17 -7.30 0.36 13.42
CA ALA A 17 -6.96 0.00 14.79
C ALA A 17 -5.44 -0.22 14.97
N ASP A 18 -4.77 -0.83 13.98
CA ASP A 18 -3.30 -0.98 14.02
C ASP A 18 -2.60 0.38 13.99
N HIS A 19 -3.01 1.30 13.12
CA HIS A 19 -2.46 2.65 13.07
C HIS A 19 -2.72 3.44 14.36
N VAL A 20 -3.92 3.36 14.92
CA VAL A 20 -4.24 3.97 16.22
C VAL A 20 -3.30 3.45 17.31
N ARG A 21 -3.10 2.13 17.38
CA ARG A 21 -2.17 1.51 18.34
C ARG A 21 -0.74 2.01 18.15
N ARG A 22 -0.26 2.19 16.90
CA ARG A 22 1.08 2.69 16.60
C ARG A 22 1.28 4.14 17.06
N PHE A 23 0.29 5.01 16.88
CA PHE A 23 0.32 6.39 17.42
C PHE A 23 0.42 6.41 18.94
N GLY A 24 -0.18 5.46 19.63
CA GLY A 24 -0.09 5.36 21.09
C GLY A 24 1.20 4.73 21.62
N ARG A 25 2.01 4.04 20.77
CA ARG A 25 3.13 3.21 21.25
C ARG A 25 4.47 3.52 20.59
N THR A 26 4.51 3.67 19.27
CA THR A 26 5.76 3.68 18.49
C THR A 26 5.99 4.95 17.69
N VAL A 27 4.95 5.75 17.46
CA VAL A 27 5.01 6.98 16.64
C VAL A 27 4.80 8.21 17.50
N GLY A 28 5.88 8.92 17.81
CA GLY A 28 5.82 10.17 18.55
C GLY A 28 5.43 11.37 17.68
N GLY A 29 5.11 12.50 18.34
CA GLY A 29 4.82 13.79 17.68
C GLY A 29 3.40 13.94 17.14
N ALA A 30 2.55 12.94 17.31
CA ALA A 30 1.15 12.98 16.94
C ALA A 30 0.25 12.33 17.99
N ARG A 31 -1.03 12.70 18.01
CA ARG A 31 -2.07 12.06 18.80
C ARG A 31 -3.36 11.92 18.00
N VAL A 32 -4.08 10.86 18.20
CA VAL A 32 -5.42 10.69 17.64
C VAL A 32 -6.39 11.53 18.46
N VAL A 33 -7.12 12.43 17.80
CA VAL A 33 -8.09 13.35 18.45
C VAL A 33 -9.54 13.05 18.05
N ALA A 34 -9.73 12.33 16.93
CA ALA A 34 -11.03 11.89 16.45
C ALA A 34 -10.90 10.54 15.74
N VAL A 35 -11.90 9.71 15.84
CA VAL A 35 -12.02 8.46 15.08
C VAL A 35 -13.40 8.36 14.47
N ALA A 36 -13.51 7.78 13.26
CA ALA A 36 -14.79 7.52 12.61
C ALA A 36 -14.88 6.09 12.10
N ASP A 37 -16.04 5.47 12.32
CA ASP A 37 -16.41 4.17 11.74
C ASP A 37 -17.95 4.08 11.71
N PRO A 38 -18.57 3.56 10.63
CA PRO A 38 -20.03 3.36 10.61
C PRO A 38 -20.53 2.40 11.71
N ASP A 39 -19.66 1.52 12.21
CA ASP A 39 -19.93 0.68 13.37
C ASP A 39 -19.76 1.50 14.67
N GLY A 40 -20.92 1.91 15.24
CA GLY A 40 -20.97 2.79 16.41
C GLY A 40 -20.36 2.17 17.68
N ASP A 41 -20.36 0.86 17.82
CA ASP A 41 -19.81 0.18 18.99
C ASP A 41 -18.28 0.07 18.85
N ARG A 42 -17.80 -0.31 17.69
CA ARG A 42 -16.36 -0.37 17.38
C ARG A 42 -15.68 0.99 17.52
N VAL A 43 -16.30 2.06 17.00
CA VAL A 43 -15.70 3.41 17.09
C VAL A 43 -15.65 3.90 18.55
N LYS A 44 -16.65 3.58 19.37
CA LYS A 44 -16.63 3.91 20.82
C LYS A 44 -15.56 3.14 21.57
N GLU A 45 -15.40 1.84 21.27
CA GLU A 45 -14.34 1.01 21.86
C GLU A 45 -12.95 1.60 21.55
N VAL A 46 -12.68 1.92 20.29
CA VAL A 46 -11.39 2.49 19.87
C VAL A 46 -11.17 3.88 20.49
N ALA A 47 -12.19 4.75 20.51
CA ALA A 47 -12.07 6.07 21.12
C ALA A 47 -11.88 5.98 22.65
N GLY A 48 -12.56 5.05 23.32
CA GLY A 48 -12.46 4.82 24.77
C GLY A 48 -11.07 4.37 25.23
N ALA A 49 -10.27 3.79 24.33
CA ALA A 49 -8.87 3.45 24.58
C ALA A 49 -7.89 4.63 24.38
N LEU A 50 -8.39 5.79 23.94
CA LEU A 50 -7.61 6.98 23.63
C LEU A 50 -7.95 8.13 24.59
N ASP A 51 -6.94 8.89 25.00
CA ASP A 51 -7.15 10.05 25.88
C ASP A 51 -7.75 11.23 25.10
N GLY A 52 -9.04 11.52 25.36
CA GLY A 52 -9.76 12.67 24.83
C GLY A 52 -10.10 12.62 23.33
N ALA A 53 -10.06 11.45 22.70
CA ALA A 53 -10.50 11.31 21.31
C ALA A 53 -12.03 11.25 21.19
N SER A 54 -12.59 11.97 20.22
CA SER A 54 -14.02 11.92 19.92
C SER A 54 -14.36 10.78 18.96
N ALA A 55 -15.50 10.09 19.21
CA ALA A 55 -16.04 9.02 18.38
C ALA A 55 -17.13 9.57 17.47
N HIS A 56 -17.09 9.20 16.19
CA HIS A 56 -18.06 9.63 15.18
C HIS A 56 -18.48 8.44 14.31
N THR A 57 -19.73 8.42 13.88
CA THR A 57 -20.18 7.47 12.84
C THR A 57 -20.10 8.06 11.42
N ASP A 58 -19.90 9.38 11.33
CA ASP A 58 -19.74 10.11 10.08
C ASP A 58 -18.29 10.58 9.92
N PRO A 59 -17.58 10.18 8.83
CA PRO A 59 -16.23 10.63 8.51
C PRO A 59 -16.09 12.16 8.45
N ALA A 60 -17.08 12.87 7.88
CA ALA A 60 -17.03 14.31 7.75
C ALA A 60 -17.02 15.02 9.11
N ALA A 61 -17.81 14.51 10.08
CA ALA A 61 -17.82 15.00 11.45
C ALA A 61 -16.47 14.78 12.15
N ALA A 62 -15.85 13.63 11.97
CA ALA A 62 -14.51 13.36 12.53
C ALA A 62 -13.41 14.27 11.91
N ILE A 63 -13.44 14.46 10.59
CA ILE A 63 -12.51 15.37 9.90
C ILE A 63 -12.70 16.81 10.38
N ALA A 64 -13.94 17.21 10.72
CA ALA A 64 -14.27 18.54 11.21
C ALA A 64 -14.03 18.73 12.71
N ALA A 65 -13.72 17.67 13.47
CA ALA A 65 -13.57 17.73 14.90
C ALA A 65 -12.48 18.72 15.37
N PRO A 66 -12.65 19.33 16.56
CA PRO A 66 -11.65 20.25 17.09
C PRO A 66 -10.28 19.61 17.24
N GLY A 67 -9.23 20.36 16.87
CA GLY A 67 -7.84 19.91 16.99
C GLY A 67 -7.36 18.98 15.88
N VAL A 68 -8.18 18.63 14.88
CA VAL A 68 -7.75 17.86 13.68
C VAL A 68 -6.89 18.72 12.78
N GLN A 69 -5.68 18.25 12.52
CA GLN A 69 -4.65 18.89 11.69
C GLN A 69 -4.16 18.00 10.55
N ALA A 70 -4.44 16.70 10.60
CA ALA A 70 -4.15 15.73 9.56
C ALA A 70 -5.16 14.56 9.61
N VAL A 71 -5.31 13.83 8.52
CA VAL A 71 -6.28 12.73 8.40
C VAL A 71 -5.58 11.46 7.96
N LEU A 72 -5.82 10.35 8.67
CA LEU A 72 -5.46 9.00 8.23
C LEU A 72 -6.74 8.26 7.83
N ILE A 73 -6.77 7.74 6.60
CA ILE A 73 -7.91 7.04 6.03
C ILE A 73 -7.54 5.56 5.89
N ALA A 74 -8.27 4.69 6.59
CA ALA A 74 -8.13 3.24 6.60
C ALA A 74 -9.50 2.53 6.53
N SER A 75 -10.49 3.22 5.96
CA SER A 75 -11.80 2.68 5.61
C SER A 75 -11.69 1.73 4.40
N PRO A 76 -12.74 1.02 4.00
CA PRO A 76 -12.75 0.30 2.71
C PRO A 76 -12.56 1.24 1.52
N GLY A 77 -11.83 0.76 0.49
CA GLY A 77 -11.45 1.54 -0.69
C GLY A 77 -12.55 2.40 -1.34
N PRO A 78 -13.79 1.92 -1.49
CA PRO A 78 -14.87 2.73 -2.06
C PRO A 78 -15.20 4.02 -1.27
N ALA A 79 -14.85 4.08 0.02
CA ALA A 79 -15.10 5.26 0.87
C ALA A 79 -13.90 6.22 0.93
N HIS A 80 -12.77 5.90 0.29
CA HIS A 80 -11.56 6.72 0.36
C HIS A 80 -11.73 8.08 -0.30
N GLU A 81 -12.26 8.10 -1.53
CA GLU A 81 -12.37 9.33 -2.33
C GLU A 81 -13.10 10.44 -1.58
N GLU A 82 -14.29 10.17 -1.04
CA GLU A 82 -15.08 11.16 -0.33
C GLU A 82 -14.32 11.70 0.88
N ALA A 83 -13.74 10.85 1.69
CA ALA A 83 -12.99 11.25 2.87
C ALA A 83 -11.74 12.08 2.51
N ILE A 84 -11.03 11.73 1.43
CA ILE A 84 -9.90 12.50 0.90
C ILE A 84 -10.36 13.90 0.48
N LEU A 85 -11.41 14.00 -0.35
CA LEU A 85 -11.92 15.28 -0.84
C LEU A 85 -12.37 16.19 0.31
N ARG A 86 -13.05 15.65 1.33
CA ARG A 86 -13.41 16.39 2.56
C ARG A 86 -12.19 16.91 3.32
N ALA A 87 -11.12 16.11 3.42
CA ALA A 87 -9.87 16.56 4.05
C ALA A 87 -9.18 17.67 3.22
N LEU A 88 -9.17 17.53 1.88
CA LEU A 88 -8.61 18.53 0.95
C LEU A 88 -9.36 19.87 0.98
N GLU A 89 -10.70 19.88 1.11
CA GLU A 89 -11.50 21.10 1.32
C GLU A 89 -10.98 21.90 2.54
N ARG A 90 -10.48 21.19 3.57
CA ARG A 90 -9.88 21.78 4.77
C ARG A 90 -8.37 21.96 4.66
N ARG A 91 -7.78 21.66 3.51
CA ARG A 91 -6.32 21.71 3.26
C ARG A 91 -5.50 20.89 4.25
N LEU A 92 -6.06 19.76 4.73
CA LEU A 92 -5.39 18.87 5.67
C LEU A 92 -4.51 17.86 4.93
N PRO A 93 -3.29 17.58 5.43
CA PRO A 93 -2.50 16.44 4.96
C PRO A 93 -3.23 15.11 5.22
N VAL A 94 -3.20 14.23 4.23
CA VAL A 94 -3.86 12.94 4.25
C VAL A 94 -2.84 11.82 4.08
N LEU A 95 -2.93 10.78 4.91
CA LEU A 95 -2.40 9.45 4.60
C LEU A 95 -3.59 8.53 4.33
N CYS A 96 -3.71 8.05 3.11
CA CYS A 96 -4.77 7.14 2.71
C CYS A 96 -4.21 5.74 2.48
N GLU A 97 -4.79 4.71 3.09
CA GLU A 97 -4.45 3.32 2.79
C GLU A 97 -4.72 2.98 1.31
N LYS A 98 -4.04 1.97 0.85
CA LYS A 98 -4.21 1.47 -0.52
C LYS A 98 -5.51 0.64 -0.65
N PRO A 99 -6.10 0.58 -1.88
CA PRO A 99 -5.81 1.45 -3.01
C PRO A 99 -6.26 2.89 -2.73
N LEU A 100 -5.65 3.89 -3.37
CA LEU A 100 -6.10 5.29 -3.22
C LEU A 100 -7.60 5.42 -3.50
N THR A 101 -8.02 4.82 -4.61
CA THR A 101 -9.41 4.60 -5.00
C THR A 101 -9.51 3.27 -5.76
N PRO A 102 -10.65 2.56 -5.76
CA PRO A 102 -10.81 1.33 -6.51
C PRO A 102 -10.62 1.51 -8.02
N GLU A 103 -11.05 2.65 -8.55
CA GLU A 103 -11.03 2.96 -9.98
C GLU A 103 -10.14 4.17 -10.27
N PRO A 104 -9.46 4.22 -11.44
CA PRO A 104 -8.60 5.35 -11.84
C PRO A 104 -9.33 6.69 -11.83
N ALA A 105 -10.60 6.71 -12.22
CA ALA A 105 -11.38 7.94 -12.27
C ALA A 105 -11.50 8.67 -10.92
N GLY A 106 -11.63 7.93 -9.82
CA GLY A 106 -11.61 8.50 -8.46
C GLY A 106 -10.28 9.15 -8.13
N ALA A 107 -9.17 8.47 -8.46
CA ALA A 107 -7.82 9.01 -8.25
C ALA A 107 -7.58 10.29 -9.07
N LEU A 108 -8.11 10.37 -10.30
CA LEU A 108 -8.04 11.60 -11.11
C LEU A 108 -8.76 12.75 -10.42
N ARG A 109 -9.96 12.55 -9.85
CA ARG A 109 -10.67 13.60 -9.10
C ARG A 109 -9.90 14.08 -7.87
N VAL A 110 -9.21 13.17 -7.17
CA VAL A 110 -8.31 13.53 -6.07
C VAL A 110 -7.15 14.39 -6.58
N MET A 111 -6.50 13.98 -7.67
CA MET A 111 -5.40 14.73 -8.30
C MET A 111 -5.85 16.11 -8.77
N GLU A 112 -7.03 16.24 -9.38
CA GLU A 112 -7.61 17.51 -9.77
C GLU A 112 -7.85 18.44 -8.56
N ALA A 113 -8.30 17.87 -7.42
CA ALA A 113 -8.46 18.64 -6.20
C ALA A 113 -7.12 19.17 -5.67
N GLU A 114 -6.05 18.36 -5.67
CA GLU A 114 -4.70 18.80 -5.30
C GLU A 114 -4.14 19.86 -6.27
N GLN A 115 -4.39 19.70 -7.58
CA GLN A 115 -3.99 20.69 -8.59
C GLN A 115 -4.69 22.04 -8.37
N ARG A 116 -5.99 22.04 -8.04
CA ARG A 116 -6.70 23.28 -7.66
C ARG A 116 -6.13 23.95 -6.40
N LEU A 117 -5.60 23.15 -5.47
CA LEU A 117 -4.93 23.67 -4.27
C LEU A 117 -3.48 24.11 -4.53
N GLY A 118 -2.90 23.75 -5.68
CA GLY A 118 -1.51 24.03 -6.05
C GLY A 118 -0.47 23.30 -5.19
N ARG A 119 -0.85 22.22 -4.49
CA ARG A 119 0.05 21.48 -3.58
C ARG A 119 -0.41 20.05 -3.37
N ARG A 120 0.56 19.14 -3.17
CA ARG A 120 0.31 17.75 -2.78
C ARG A 120 0.03 17.68 -1.29
N LEU A 121 -1.08 17.06 -0.92
CA LEU A 121 -1.52 16.82 0.46
C LEU A 121 -1.89 15.37 0.72
N VAL A 122 -1.96 14.53 -0.32
CA VAL A 122 -2.31 13.12 -0.23
C VAL A 122 -1.06 12.26 -0.37
N GLN A 123 -0.85 11.39 0.60
CA GLN A 123 0.12 10.30 0.57
C GLN A 123 -0.65 8.98 0.58
N VAL A 124 -0.23 8.04 -0.26
CA VAL A 124 -0.82 6.69 -0.32
C VAL A 124 -0.06 5.73 0.59
N GLY A 125 -0.76 4.82 1.23
CA GLY A 125 -0.22 3.85 2.20
C GLY A 125 0.55 2.69 1.56
N PHE A 126 1.43 2.95 0.60
CA PHE A 126 2.34 1.95 0.05
C PHE A 126 3.54 1.74 0.96
N MET A 127 3.32 0.99 2.04
CA MET A 127 4.29 0.77 3.12
C MET A 127 5.62 0.16 2.65
N ARG A 128 5.66 -0.56 1.53
CA ARG A 128 6.90 -1.18 1.03
C ARG A 128 7.98 -0.16 0.69
N ARG A 129 7.62 1.06 0.26
CA ARG A 129 8.57 2.15 0.05
C ARG A 129 9.25 2.65 1.33
N HIS A 130 8.80 2.16 2.50
CA HIS A 130 9.37 2.46 3.82
C HIS A 130 10.02 1.22 4.48
N ASP A 131 10.05 0.09 3.80
CA ASP A 131 10.75 -1.12 4.25
C ASP A 131 12.25 -0.99 4.00
N ALA A 132 13.06 -1.37 4.99
CA ALA A 132 14.51 -1.19 4.92
C ALA A 132 15.18 -1.99 3.80
N GLU A 133 14.66 -3.19 3.49
CA GLU A 133 15.21 -4.02 2.42
C GLU A 133 14.87 -3.43 1.05
N TYR A 134 13.62 -2.97 0.86
CA TYR A 134 13.20 -2.29 -0.36
C TYR A 134 13.95 -0.96 -0.56
N GLU A 135 14.19 -0.18 0.49
CA GLU A 135 15.00 1.05 0.41
C GLU A 135 16.43 0.75 -0.06
N ARG A 136 17.08 -0.28 0.51
CA ARG A 136 18.43 -0.69 0.08
C ARG A 136 18.47 -1.19 -1.36
N LEU A 137 17.44 -1.94 -1.79
CA LEU A 137 17.34 -2.38 -3.18
C LEU A 137 17.20 -1.18 -4.11
N LYS A 138 16.36 -0.20 -3.75
CA LYS A 138 16.22 1.05 -4.51
C LYS A 138 17.54 1.81 -4.61
N GLU A 139 18.26 1.98 -3.51
CA GLU A 139 19.55 2.65 -3.48
C GLU A 139 20.58 1.94 -4.38
N LEU A 140 20.61 0.60 -4.36
CA LEU A 140 21.49 -0.19 -5.22
C LEU A 140 21.18 0.01 -6.71
N LEU A 141 19.88 -0.02 -7.08
CA LEU A 141 19.42 0.18 -8.45
C LEU A 141 19.72 1.60 -8.95
N ASP A 142 19.45 2.62 -8.12
CA ASP A 142 19.73 4.03 -8.46
C ASP A 142 21.23 4.31 -8.63
N ALA A 143 22.07 3.61 -7.87
CA ALA A 143 23.52 3.69 -8.00
C ALA A 143 24.07 2.88 -9.19
N GLY A 144 23.22 2.17 -9.94
CA GLY A 144 23.65 1.32 -11.05
C GLY A 144 24.46 0.09 -10.61
N GLY A 145 24.33 -0.36 -9.35
CA GLY A 145 25.17 -1.38 -8.74
C GLY A 145 25.08 -2.77 -9.38
N ILE A 146 24.04 -3.04 -10.18
CA ILE A 146 23.88 -4.28 -10.96
C ILE A 146 23.69 -4.00 -12.46
N GLY A 147 24.08 -2.81 -12.93
CA GLY A 147 23.81 -2.35 -14.28
C GLY A 147 22.34 -2.00 -14.51
N ARG A 148 21.92 -1.90 -15.76
CA ARG A 148 20.52 -1.62 -16.10
C ARG A 148 19.62 -2.80 -15.71
N PRO A 149 18.55 -2.58 -14.95
CA PRO A 149 17.60 -3.64 -14.59
C PRO A 149 16.89 -4.21 -15.84
N LEU A 150 16.80 -5.53 -15.91
CA LEU A 150 16.16 -6.29 -16.99
C LEU A 150 14.88 -6.98 -16.48
N PHE A 151 14.93 -7.56 -15.28
CA PHE A 151 13.80 -8.24 -14.66
C PHE A 151 13.64 -7.87 -13.19
N LEU A 152 12.38 -7.91 -12.72
CA LEU A 152 12.04 -8.06 -11.31
C LEU A 152 11.20 -9.33 -11.16
N HIS A 153 11.67 -10.26 -10.34
CA HIS A 153 10.94 -11.48 -9.95
C HIS A 153 10.32 -11.25 -8.58
N CYS A 154 9.01 -11.13 -8.52
CA CYS A 154 8.27 -10.83 -7.30
C CYS A 154 7.45 -12.04 -6.84
N ARG A 155 7.42 -12.28 -5.53
CA ARG A 155 6.56 -13.27 -4.90
C ARG A 155 5.76 -12.61 -3.80
N HIS A 156 4.45 -12.85 -3.82
CA HIS A 156 3.53 -12.37 -2.79
C HIS A 156 2.64 -13.53 -2.36
N ARG A 157 2.91 -14.06 -1.17
CA ARG A 157 2.22 -15.22 -0.62
C ARG A 157 1.61 -14.89 0.73
N ASN A 158 0.33 -15.23 0.90
CA ASN A 158 -0.34 -15.16 2.19
C ASN A 158 -0.68 -16.58 2.66
N ALA A 159 -0.63 -16.81 3.97
CA ALA A 159 -1.03 -18.10 4.54
C ALA A 159 -2.50 -18.41 4.23
N SER A 160 -3.37 -17.40 4.32
CA SER A 160 -4.81 -17.49 3.99
C SER A 160 -5.36 -16.13 3.61
N SER A 161 -6.49 -16.14 2.89
CA SER A 161 -7.28 -14.94 2.58
C SER A 161 -8.56 -14.89 3.41
N PRO A 162 -9.14 -13.69 3.66
CA PRO A 162 -10.45 -13.54 4.26
C PRO A 162 -11.55 -14.18 3.40
N SER A 163 -12.65 -14.58 4.02
CA SER A 163 -13.78 -15.24 3.32
C SER A 163 -14.46 -14.39 2.25
N PHE A 164 -14.35 -13.06 2.32
CA PHE A 164 -14.89 -12.14 1.32
C PHE A 164 -13.96 -11.92 0.12
N PHE A 165 -12.75 -12.52 0.15
CA PHE A 165 -11.73 -12.27 -0.87
C PHE A 165 -12.11 -12.90 -2.21
N THR A 166 -12.02 -12.12 -3.29
CA THR A 166 -12.40 -12.53 -4.64
C THR A 166 -11.20 -12.69 -5.57
N SER A 167 -11.40 -13.36 -6.71
CA SER A 167 -10.36 -13.50 -7.72
C SER A 167 -9.87 -12.15 -8.27
N ASP A 168 -10.74 -11.14 -8.33
CA ASP A 168 -10.38 -9.80 -8.77
C ASP A 168 -9.48 -9.10 -7.74
N MET A 169 -9.67 -9.37 -6.44
CA MET A 169 -8.85 -8.81 -5.37
C MET A 169 -7.40 -9.32 -5.37
N LEU A 170 -7.10 -10.45 -6.03
CA LEU A 170 -5.71 -10.86 -6.27
C LEU A 170 -4.94 -9.76 -7.03
N ILE A 171 -5.60 -9.08 -7.97
CA ILE A 171 -5.01 -8.01 -8.76
C ILE A 171 -5.16 -6.66 -8.05
N SER A 172 -6.40 -6.28 -7.73
CA SER A 172 -6.72 -4.91 -7.27
C SER A 172 -6.34 -4.63 -5.80
N ASP A 173 -6.21 -5.64 -4.96
CA ASP A 173 -5.86 -5.47 -3.55
C ASP A 173 -4.46 -5.98 -3.20
N SER A 174 -4.01 -7.08 -3.82
CA SER A 174 -2.70 -7.68 -3.51
C SER A 174 -1.61 -7.21 -4.47
N VAL A 175 -1.73 -7.48 -5.78
CA VAL A 175 -0.70 -7.13 -6.79
C VAL A 175 -0.48 -5.62 -6.90
N VAL A 176 -1.41 -4.79 -6.48
CA VAL A 176 -1.24 -3.33 -6.40
C VAL A 176 0.01 -2.90 -5.63
N HIS A 177 0.47 -3.69 -4.66
CA HIS A 177 1.72 -3.45 -3.95
C HIS A 177 2.96 -3.70 -4.81
N GLU A 178 2.94 -4.74 -5.65
CA GLU A 178 4.03 -5.04 -6.60
C GLU A 178 4.07 -4.03 -7.72
N VAL A 179 2.90 -3.56 -8.18
CA VAL A 179 2.79 -2.48 -9.18
C VAL A 179 3.48 -1.22 -8.67
N ASP A 180 3.15 -0.77 -7.45
CA ASP A 180 3.77 0.40 -6.85
C ASP A 180 5.28 0.20 -6.63
N ALA A 181 5.68 -0.93 -6.07
CA ALA A 181 7.08 -1.25 -5.80
C ALA A 181 7.91 -1.30 -7.09
N ALA A 182 7.41 -1.95 -8.14
CA ALA A 182 8.10 -2.06 -9.43
C ALA A 182 8.27 -0.68 -10.10
N ARG A 183 7.20 0.13 -10.14
CA ARG A 183 7.28 1.49 -10.67
C ARG A 183 8.33 2.32 -9.94
N TRP A 184 8.33 2.26 -8.61
CA TRP A 184 9.27 3.00 -7.77
C TRP A 184 10.71 2.48 -7.90
N LEU A 185 10.93 1.17 -7.82
CA LEU A 185 12.26 0.56 -7.92
C LEU A 185 12.91 0.88 -9.27
N LEU A 186 12.16 0.74 -10.36
CA LEU A 186 12.68 0.92 -11.72
C LEU A 186 12.66 2.39 -12.19
N GLY A 187 11.89 3.26 -11.53
CA GLY A 187 11.66 4.62 -12.03
C GLY A 187 10.93 4.65 -13.37
N GLN A 188 10.08 3.67 -13.65
CA GLN A 188 9.40 3.45 -14.93
C GLN A 188 7.91 3.25 -14.73
N GLU A 189 7.11 3.61 -15.74
CA GLU A 189 5.67 3.32 -15.74
C GLU A 189 5.41 1.92 -16.33
N ILE A 190 4.33 1.27 -15.86
CA ILE A 190 3.86 0.02 -16.44
C ILE A 190 3.04 0.33 -17.69
N THR A 191 3.33 -0.35 -18.79
CA THR A 191 2.70 -0.10 -20.10
C THR A 191 1.74 -1.20 -20.54
N ALA A 192 1.88 -2.41 -19.98
CA ALA A 192 0.96 -3.50 -20.26
C ALA A 192 0.98 -4.56 -19.16
N VAL A 193 -0.11 -5.32 -19.08
CA VAL A 193 -0.31 -6.41 -18.11
C VAL A 193 -0.76 -7.66 -18.84
N THR A 194 -0.20 -8.82 -18.48
CA THR A 194 -0.69 -10.15 -18.85
C THR A 194 -0.92 -10.94 -17.58
N VAL A 195 -2.06 -11.64 -17.49
CA VAL A 195 -2.40 -12.48 -16.35
C VAL A 195 -2.54 -13.93 -16.78
N LEU A 196 -1.79 -14.81 -16.14
CA LEU A 196 -1.84 -16.24 -16.34
C LEU A 196 -2.47 -16.88 -15.10
N SER A 197 -3.47 -17.70 -15.30
CA SER A 197 -4.17 -18.41 -14.24
C SER A 197 -3.86 -19.91 -14.36
N PRO A 198 -2.96 -20.45 -13.54
CA PRO A 198 -2.73 -21.88 -13.47
C PRO A 198 -3.97 -22.60 -12.86
N ARG A 199 -3.89 -23.90 -12.75
CA ARG A 199 -4.88 -24.68 -12.01
C ARG A 199 -4.98 -24.14 -10.57
N PRO A 200 -6.19 -23.84 -10.05
CA PRO A 200 -6.35 -23.40 -8.67
C PRO A 200 -5.78 -24.42 -7.68
N ALA A 201 -5.19 -23.89 -6.59
CA ALA A 201 -4.70 -24.72 -5.50
C ALA A 201 -5.87 -25.43 -4.81
N SER A 202 -5.65 -26.67 -4.33
CA SER A 202 -6.68 -27.44 -3.63
C SER A 202 -7.14 -26.79 -2.32
N ALA A 203 -6.33 -25.94 -1.73
CA ALA A 203 -6.65 -25.16 -0.53
C ALA A 203 -7.33 -23.82 -0.84
N ALA A 204 -7.44 -23.41 -2.11
CA ALA A 204 -8.14 -22.18 -2.46
C ALA A 204 -9.65 -22.36 -2.22
N PRO A 205 -10.32 -21.34 -1.64
CA PRO A 205 -11.79 -21.35 -1.55
C PRO A 205 -12.45 -21.56 -2.92
N GLU A 206 -13.63 -22.18 -2.92
CA GLU A 206 -14.39 -22.41 -4.15
C GLU A 206 -14.63 -21.09 -4.91
N GLY A 207 -14.39 -21.11 -6.22
CA GLY A 207 -14.52 -19.94 -7.09
C GLY A 207 -13.34 -18.98 -7.07
N LEU A 208 -12.33 -19.18 -6.21
CA LEU A 208 -11.14 -18.36 -6.18
C LEU A 208 -10.05 -18.90 -7.13
N SER A 209 -9.68 -18.11 -8.13
CA SER A 209 -8.58 -18.43 -9.07
C SER A 209 -7.22 -18.09 -8.46
N ASP A 210 -6.77 -18.88 -7.50
CA ASP A 210 -5.54 -18.71 -6.73
C ASP A 210 -4.65 -19.96 -6.85
N PRO A 211 -3.38 -19.86 -7.25
CA PRO A 211 -2.59 -18.63 -7.49
C PRO A 211 -2.78 -18.03 -8.89
N ARG A 212 -2.13 -16.85 -9.12
CA ARG A 212 -1.96 -16.26 -10.45
C ARG A 212 -0.51 -15.84 -10.68
N MET A 213 -0.14 -15.74 -11.97
CA MET A 213 1.09 -15.10 -12.43
C MET A 213 0.72 -13.85 -13.20
N VAL A 214 1.28 -12.70 -12.80
CA VAL A 214 1.05 -11.42 -13.47
C VAL A 214 2.37 -10.95 -14.07
N LEU A 215 2.38 -10.67 -15.37
CA LEU A 215 3.51 -10.09 -16.08
C LEU A 215 3.22 -8.62 -16.34
N LEU A 216 4.16 -7.74 -15.97
CA LEU A 216 4.09 -6.31 -16.17
C LEU A 216 5.22 -5.90 -17.12
N GLU A 217 4.88 -5.21 -18.20
CA GLU A 217 5.84 -4.60 -19.11
C GLU A 217 6.04 -3.14 -18.70
N THR A 218 7.28 -2.64 -18.79
CA THR A 218 7.61 -1.28 -18.38
C THR A 218 8.01 -0.39 -19.53
N SER A 219 7.89 0.93 -19.36
CA SER A 219 8.26 1.93 -20.35
C SER A 219 9.74 1.95 -20.70
N GLY A 220 10.61 1.43 -19.82
CA GLY A 220 12.04 1.28 -20.05
C GLY A 220 12.47 -0.09 -20.58
N GLY A 221 11.50 -1.00 -20.84
CA GLY A 221 11.74 -2.33 -21.40
C GLY A 221 12.12 -3.41 -20.39
N ALA A 222 12.13 -3.12 -19.10
CA ALA A 222 12.22 -4.16 -18.09
C ALA A 222 10.90 -4.94 -17.96
N VAL A 223 10.96 -6.21 -17.57
CA VAL A 223 9.79 -7.05 -17.33
C VAL A 223 9.72 -7.42 -15.86
N VAL A 224 8.51 -7.37 -15.30
CA VAL A 224 8.25 -7.79 -13.92
C VAL A 224 7.31 -8.98 -13.95
N ASP A 225 7.67 -10.07 -13.28
CA ASP A 225 6.76 -11.15 -13.00
C ASP A 225 6.39 -11.17 -11.52
N VAL A 226 5.11 -11.42 -11.26
CA VAL A 226 4.53 -11.47 -9.91
C VAL A 226 3.81 -12.79 -9.72
N GLU A 227 4.36 -13.67 -8.88
CA GLU A 227 3.63 -14.79 -8.34
C GLU A 227 2.76 -14.28 -7.19
N ILE A 228 1.44 -14.36 -7.33
CA ILE A 228 0.49 -14.06 -6.26
C ILE A 228 -0.24 -15.33 -5.82
N PHE A 229 -0.11 -15.70 -4.52
CA PHE A 229 -0.68 -16.90 -3.93
C PHE A 229 -1.21 -16.60 -2.52
N VAL A 230 -2.49 -16.26 -2.41
CA VAL A 230 -3.07 -15.77 -1.14
C VAL A 230 -3.59 -16.85 -0.20
N ASN A 231 -3.53 -18.14 -0.59
CA ASN A 231 -3.88 -19.29 0.25
C ASN A 231 -2.79 -20.37 0.17
N CYS A 232 -1.52 -19.99 0.32
CA CYS A 232 -0.41 -20.93 0.21
C CYS A 232 -0.31 -21.88 1.42
N GLY A 233 -0.87 -21.52 2.57
CA GLY A 233 -0.92 -22.36 3.78
C GLY A 233 0.37 -22.43 4.60
N PHE A 234 1.51 -21.94 4.08
CA PHE A 234 2.82 -22.10 4.75
C PHE A 234 3.42 -20.80 5.31
N GLY A 235 2.73 -19.66 5.20
CA GLY A 235 3.13 -18.41 5.82
C GLY A 235 3.04 -17.21 4.88
N TYR A 236 3.44 -16.04 5.38
CA TYR A 236 3.45 -14.79 4.64
C TYR A 236 4.85 -14.52 4.07
N GLN A 237 4.95 -14.42 2.75
CA GLN A 237 6.21 -14.14 2.06
C GLN A 237 6.04 -13.05 1.02
N VAL A 238 6.87 -12.02 1.10
CA VAL A 238 7.02 -10.99 0.07
C VAL A 238 8.49 -10.89 -0.28
N GLN A 239 8.82 -11.27 -1.51
CA GLN A 239 10.18 -11.33 -2.02
C GLN A 239 10.28 -10.55 -3.33
N CYS A 240 11.45 -9.98 -3.60
CA CYS A 240 11.77 -9.35 -4.87
C CYS A 240 13.24 -9.62 -5.21
N GLU A 241 13.49 -10.12 -6.43
CA GLU A 241 14.82 -10.25 -7.00
C GLU A 241 14.92 -9.36 -8.24
N ALA A 242 15.87 -8.44 -8.22
CA ALA A 242 16.24 -7.64 -9.38
C ALA A 242 17.38 -8.31 -10.12
N VAL A 243 17.22 -8.49 -11.45
CA VAL A 243 18.24 -8.99 -12.36
C VAL A 243 18.66 -7.85 -13.27
N GLY A 244 19.91 -7.46 -13.22
CA GLY A 244 20.52 -6.46 -14.06
C GLY A 244 21.57 -7.04 -15.01
N GLU A 245 22.16 -6.17 -15.86
CA GLU A 245 23.15 -6.60 -16.86
C GLU A 245 24.43 -7.17 -16.25
N THR A 246 24.76 -6.79 -15.00
CA THR A 246 26.04 -7.15 -14.36
C THR A 246 25.90 -7.86 -13.02
N GLY A 247 24.68 -8.11 -12.57
CA GLY A 247 24.45 -8.79 -11.29
C GLY A 247 22.98 -8.93 -10.93
N THR A 248 22.75 -9.54 -9.77
CA THR A 248 21.41 -9.68 -9.17
C THR A 248 21.39 -9.20 -7.74
N ALA A 249 20.22 -8.78 -7.25
CA ALA A 249 20.00 -8.45 -5.85
C ALA A 249 18.62 -8.95 -5.41
N ARG A 250 18.56 -9.61 -4.24
CA ARG A 250 17.31 -10.20 -3.73
C ARG A 250 17.04 -9.74 -2.31
N ILE A 251 15.77 -9.51 -2.03
CA ILE A 251 15.23 -9.15 -0.72
C ILE A 251 14.04 -10.04 -0.35
N GLY A 252 13.68 -10.04 0.93
CA GLY A 252 12.52 -10.79 1.43
C GLY A 252 12.81 -12.24 1.81
N ASP A 253 14.07 -12.69 1.77
CA ASP A 253 14.47 -13.99 2.31
C ASP A 253 14.57 -13.98 3.85
N GLY A 254 14.15 -12.90 4.48
CA GLY A 254 14.37 -12.52 5.86
C GLY A 254 14.21 -13.67 6.85
N HIS A 255 15.33 -14.10 7.41
CA HIS A 255 15.36 -15.02 8.55
C HIS A 255 15.82 -14.22 9.76
N ALA A 256 14.90 -13.87 10.64
CA ALA A 256 15.24 -13.24 11.91
C ALA A 256 16.23 -14.12 12.71
N MET A 257 16.07 -15.45 12.65
CA MET A 257 16.95 -16.43 13.28
C MET A 257 16.95 -17.72 12.45
N VAL A 258 18.14 -18.27 12.20
CA VAL A 258 18.31 -19.60 11.60
C VAL A 258 18.73 -20.58 12.70
N VAL A 259 17.97 -21.67 12.85
CA VAL A 259 18.27 -22.77 13.77
C VAL A 259 18.98 -23.88 12.99
N GLN A 260 20.11 -24.34 13.50
CA GLN A 260 20.82 -25.53 13.02
C GLN A 260 20.82 -26.59 14.12
N ALA A 261 20.03 -27.64 13.93
CA ALA A 261 19.90 -28.72 14.88
C ALA A 261 19.55 -30.05 14.19
N ALA A 262 19.98 -31.17 14.73
CA ALA A 262 19.68 -32.53 14.25
C ALA A 262 19.95 -32.72 12.74
N GLY A 263 21.02 -32.15 12.21
CA GLY A 263 21.38 -32.21 10.79
C GLY A 263 20.48 -31.42 9.84
N ARG A 264 19.64 -30.48 10.36
CA ARG A 264 18.74 -29.60 9.62
C ARG A 264 19.04 -28.15 9.93
N TRP A 265 18.65 -27.27 9.00
CA TRP A 265 18.67 -25.83 9.22
C TRP A 265 17.33 -25.22 8.76
N GLY A 266 16.89 -24.10 9.36
CA GLY A 266 15.68 -23.41 8.99
C GLY A 266 15.35 -22.27 9.95
N GLY A 267 14.37 -21.47 9.60
CA GLY A 267 13.85 -20.34 10.38
C GLY A 267 12.34 -20.29 10.36
N ALA A 268 11.76 -19.38 11.14
CA ALA A 268 10.33 -19.12 11.11
C ALA A 268 9.95 -18.30 9.86
N ILE A 269 8.76 -18.56 9.33
CA ILE A 269 8.13 -17.74 8.31
C ILE A 269 7.05 -16.92 8.99
N ASP A 270 7.03 -15.60 8.76
CA ASP A 270 6.00 -14.71 9.27
C ASP A 270 4.61 -15.19 8.79
N GLN A 271 3.61 -15.01 9.63
CA GLN A 271 2.25 -15.48 9.31
C GLN A 271 1.35 -14.35 8.78
N ASP A 272 1.76 -13.10 8.98
CA ASP A 272 0.94 -11.93 8.65
C ASP A 272 1.84 -10.75 8.24
N TYR A 273 1.32 -9.89 7.35
CA TYR A 273 1.99 -8.67 6.88
C TYR A 273 2.26 -7.66 7.99
N THR A 274 1.45 -7.63 9.05
CA THR A 274 1.63 -6.72 10.19
C THR A 274 2.89 -7.04 11.00
N VAL A 275 3.36 -8.29 10.94
CA VAL A 275 4.63 -8.73 11.53
C VAL A 275 5.78 -8.41 10.58
N ARG A 276 5.71 -8.89 9.31
CA ARG A 276 6.77 -8.69 8.31
C ARG A 276 7.07 -7.21 8.04
N PHE A 277 6.05 -6.36 8.01
CA PHE A 277 6.18 -4.93 7.69
C PHE A 277 5.97 -4.02 8.89
N ALA A 278 6.10 -4.53 10.14
CA ALA A 278 5.92 -3.74 11.35
C ALA A 278 6.72 -2.43 11.34
N ASP A 279 8.03 -2.53 11.05
CA ASP A 279 8.93 -1.38 10.98
C ASP A 279 8.61 -0.46 9.80
N ALA A 280 8.18 -1.00 8.67
CA ALA A 280 7.80 -0.21 7.50
C ALA A 280 6.60 0.68 7.79
N TYR A 281 5.55 0.16 8.45
CA TYR A 281 4.41 0.95 8.90
C TYR A 281 4.83 2.04 9.90
N ASP A 282 5.68 1.71 10.86
CA ASP A 282 6.18 2.70 11.82
C ASP A 282 6.98 3.80 11.15
N ARG A 283 7.85 3.47 10.19
CA ARG A 283 8.63 4.44 9.40
C ARG A 283 7.73 5.30 8.54
N GLN A 284 6.74 4.69 7.86
CA GLN A 284 5.74 5.41 7.08
C GLN A 284 5.05 6.47 7.91
N LEU A 285 4.50 6.08 9.07
CA LEU A 285 3.79 6.99 9.96
C LEU A 285 4.68 8.08 10.52
N ARG A 286 5.91 7.77 10.97
CA ARG A 286 6.85 8.79 11.48
C ARG A 286 7.21 9.82 10.41
N ARG A 287 7.50 9.38 9.18
CA ARG A 287 7.81 10.26 8.06
C ARG A 287 6.61 11.13 7.67
N TRP A 288 5.43 10.52 7.61
CA TRP A 288 4.21 11.25 7.33
C TRP A 288 3.89 12.30 8.42
N VAL A 289 3.94 11.95 9.70
CA VAL A 289 3.74 12.89 10.82
C VAL A 289 4.71 14.07 10.74
N ALA A 290 5.99 13.80 10.49
CA ALA A 290 7.01 14.84 10.37
C ALA A 290 6.74 15.79 9.18
N ALA A 291 6.19 15.29 8.07
CA ALA A 291 5.81 16.09 6.91
C ALA A 291 4.49 16.84 7.17
N ALA A 292 3.47 16.14 7.71
CA ALA A 292 2.15 16.70 7.99
C ALA A 292 2.19 17.84 9.00
N ALA A 293 3.05 17.77 10.01
CA ALA A 293 3.30 18.86 10.95
C ALA A 293 3.81 20.15 10.27
N ARG A 294 4.31 20.04 9.02
CA ARG A 294 4.73 21.17 8.17
C ARG A 294 3.70 21.47 7.06
N GLY A 295 2.52 20.89 7.15
CA GLY A 295 1.43 21.05 6.17
C GLY A 295 1.74 20.46 4.80
N ARG A 296 2.53 19.39 4.70
CA ARG A 296 2.89 18.69 3.45
C ARG A 296 2.90 17.18 3.64
N VAL A 297 3.08 16.44 2.56
CA VAL A 297 3.27 14.99 2.56
C VAL A 297 4.62 14.61 1.94
N ALA A 298 5.10 13.40 2.23
CA ALA A 298 6.34 12.86 1.71
C ALA A 298 6.19 11.34 1.54
N GLY A 299 6.40 10.85 0.34
CA GLY A 299 6.21 9.43 -0.02
C GLY A 299 5.37 9.26 -1.27
N PRO A 300 4.78 8.09 -1.48
CA PRO A 300 3.90 7.84 -2.62
C PRO A 300 2.75 8.83 -2.65
N ASP A 301 2.51 9.45 -3.79
CA ASP A 301 1.51 10.51 -3.94
C ASP A 301 0.26 10.04 -4.70
N ALA A 302 -0.66 10.96 -4.99
CA ALA A 302 -1.89 10.61 -5.68
C ALA A 302 -1.65 10.12 -7.13
N TRP A 303 -0.55 10.54 -7.79
CA TRP A 303 -0.15 9.98 -9.08
C TRP A 303 0.21 8.49 -8.96
N ASP A 304 0.95 8.11 -7.92
CA ASP A 304 1.28 6.71 -7.66
C ASP A 304 0.03 5.88 -7.44
N GLY A 305 -0.94 6.43 -6.69
CA GLY A 305 -2.25 5.80 -6.48
C GLY A 305 -3.04 5.64 -7.77
N TYR A 306 -3.08 6.69 -8.61
CA TYR A 306 -3.72 6.67 -9.92
C TYR A 306 -3.10 5.62 -10.85
N ALA A 307 -1.77 5.65 -10.99
CA ALA A 307 -1.07 4.71 -11.87
C ALA A 307 -1.27 3.24 -11.41
N ALA A 308 -1.26 3.00 -10.09
CA ALA A 308 -1.53 1.68 -9.55
C ALA A 308 -2.97 1.20 -9.84
N ALA A 309 -3.97 2.10 -9.74
CA ALA A 309 -5.36 1.79 -10.08
C ALA A 309 -5.53 1.49 -11.58
N ALA A 310 -4.88 2.28 -12.47
CA ALA A 310 -4.93 2.06 -13.92
C ALA A 310 -4.29 0.71 -14.32
N VAL A 311 -3.16 0.36 -13.71
CA VAL A 311 -2.53 -0.96 -13.92
C VAL A 311 -3.43 -2.09 -13.41
N SER A 312 -4.09 -1.90 -12.25
CA SER A 312 -5.03 -2.88 -11.71
C SER A 312 -6.24 -3.08 -12.64
N GLU A 313 -6.79 -2.01 -13.20
CA GLU A 313 -7.89 -2.08 -14.18
C GLU A 313 -7.48 -2.86 -15.43
N ALA A 314 -6.31 -2.57 -16.02
CA ALA A 314 -5.76 -3.33 -17.13
C ALA A 314 -5.49 -4.80 -16.77
N GLY A 315 -5.01 -5.06 -15.55
CA GLY A 315 -4.81 -6.42 -15.04
C GLY A 315 -6.11 -7.21 -14.89
N LEU A 316 -7.19 -6.57 -14.44
CA LEU A 316 -8.52 -7.17 -14.38
C LEU A 316 -9.04 -7.48 -15.79
N ALA A 317 -8.86 -6.58 -16.76
CA ALA A 317 -9.21 -6.80 -18.16
C ALA A 317 -8.42 -7.98 -18.75
N ALA A 318 -7.10 -8.03 -18.49
CA ALA A 318 -6.24 -9.15 -18.92
C ALA A 318 -6.67 -10.49 -18.29
N ALA A 319 -7.02 -10.49 -16.99
CA ALA A 319 -7.48 -11.70 -16.29
C ALA A 319 -8.79 -12.26 -16.86
N ARG A 320 -9.71 -11.37 -17.28
CA ARG A 320 -11.01 -11.78 -17.85
C ARG A 320 -10.92 -12.21 -19.30
N SER A 321 -10.10 -11.54 -20.10
CA SER A 321 -9.97 -11.80 -21.54
C SER A 321 -8.96 -12.90 -21.86
N GLY A 322 -8.00 -13.18 -20.98
CA GLY A 322 -6.87 -14.07 -21.21
C GLY A 322 -5.82 -13.51 -22.18
N VAL A 323 -5.93 -12.23 -22.55
CA VAL A 323 -4.97 -11.57 -23.45
C VAL A 323 -4.29 -10.40 -22.78
N ARG A 324 -3.12 -10.04 -23.32
CA ARG A 324 -2.34 -8.86 -22.89
C ARG A 324 -3.20 -7.59 -22.99
N SER A 325 -3.24 -6.80 -21.93
CA SER A 325 -3.95 -5.53 -21.85
C SER A 325 -2.98 -4.36 -21.75
N VAL A 326 -3.16 -3.32 -22.55
CA VAL A 326 -2.37 -2.08 -22.50
C VAL A 326 -2.83 -1.23 -21.32
N VAL A 327 -1.89 -0.57 -20.64
CA VAL A 327 -2.15 0.40 -19.58
C VAL A 327 -2.13 1.78 -20.20
N GLU A 328 -3.24 2.50 -20.10
CA GLU A 328 -3.35 3.88 -20.54
C GLU A 328 -3.26 4.82 -19.35
N LEU A 329 -2.22 5.64 -19.30
CA LEU A 329 -2.06 6.69 -18.31
C LEU A 329 -2.29 8.06 -18.95
N VAL A 330 -2.95 8.95 -18.22
CA VAL A 330 -2.99 10.37 -18.63
C VAL A 330 -1.59 10.98 -18.56
N GLU A 331 -1.38 12.13 -19.18
CA GLU A 331 -0.13 12.85 -19.01
C GLU A 331 0.06 13.24 -17.55
N ARG A 332 1.27 12.95 -17.00
CA ARG A 332 1.58 13.26 -15.60
C ARG A 332 1.55 14.76 -15.36
N PRO A 333 0.65 15.26 -14.50
CA PRO A 333 0.53 16.69 -14.24
C PRO A 333 1.81 17.27 -13.62
N ALA A 334 2.09 18.55 -13.89
CA ALA A 334 3.30 19.22 -13.40
C ALA A 334 3.47 19.17 -11.87
N LEU A 335 2.37 19.13 -11.12
CA LEU A 335 2.39 19.02 -9.67
C LEU A 335 3.09 17.74 -9.16
N TYR A 336 3.12 16.68 -9.97
CA TYR A 336 3.65 15.35 -9.61
C TYR A 336 4.97 15.00 -10.32
N ARG A 337 5.48 15.90 -11.16
CA ARG A 337 6.78 15.75 -11.86
C ARG A 337 7.96 16.03 -10.94
#